data_723bafb311a8089c28cd1205367e69aa
#
_entry.id   723bafb311a8089c28cd1205367e69aa
#
_cell.length_a   1.000
_cell.length_b   1.000
_cell.length_c   1.000
_cell.angle_alpha   90.00
_cell.angle_beta   90.00
_cell.angle_gamma   90.00
#
_symmetry.space_group_name_H-M   'P 1'
#
loop_
_entity.id
_entity.type
_entity.pdbx_description
1 polymer ?
#
loop_
_entity_poly.entity_id
_entity_poly.type
_entity_poly.pdbx_seq_one_letter_code
_entity_poly.pdbx_strand_id
1 'polypeptide(L)'
;MEKNNMNKKKNINSHSILLLITVGLFILLYAAGYFMYGFGANAKGFEKLQNFLDIFRTNAALICIACGMTCVMLTGGIDISVGSLVAMDCMILSVGMENSGISPSLLVPFVLLIGVVFGAVQGYLIGYLGIQPFIVTMAGMFFARGMTAMICTDQVNITVDNWFKQVAAVKVYMPFELGAVVNKRGVKMVPYVNIPVVIALVVVVLVFLMLRYTRTGRSMYAVGGNQQSAALMGLNTKRTKMITYILSSFLCSIGGVLYCMNTMCGTTTQALGLEMKAISSAVIGGTLLTGGVGNVFGSFVGVLINGTINSLVSFNGELTKLGGTVPNVVSAFLLFVFIMLQAVFAKLRERKQ
;
A
#
# COMPACT_ATOMS: atom_id res chain seq x y z
N MET A 1 18.15 45.17 31.87
CA MET A 1 17.57 43.79 31.89
C MET A 1 16.45 43.73 30.89
N GLU A 2 16.80 43.47 29.65
CA GLU A 2 15.85 43.37 28.53
C GLU A 2 15.40 41.91 28.40
N LYS A 3 14.09 41.67 28.56
CA LYS A 3 13.47 40.39 28.44
C LYS A 3 13.49 39.95 26.97
N ASN A 4 14.41 39.08 26.62
CA ASN A 4 14.46 38.39 25.33
C ASN A 4 13.32 37.35 25.26
N ASN A 5 12.13 37.81 24.87
CA ASN A 5 11.01 36.98 24.51
C ASN A 5 11.28 36.41 23.11
N MET A 6 12.17 35.42 23.00
CA MET A 6 12.29 34.64 21.79
C MET A 6 11.04 33.76 21.65
N ASN A 7 10.11 34.24 20.87
CA ASN A 7 9.04 33.43 20.26
C ASN A 7 9.65 32.19 19.64
N LYS A 8 9.58 31.06 20.32
CA LYS A 8 9.78 29.73 19.72
C LYS A 8 8.65 29.52 18.71
N LYS A 9 8.74 30.09 17.51
CA LYS A 9 8.00 29.62 16.35
C LYS A 9 8.39 28.14 16.20
N LYS A 10 7.50 27.22 16.56
CA LYS A 10 7.60 25.82 16.21
C LYS A 10 7.82 25.76 14.70
N ASN A 11 9.05 25.53 14.26
CA ASN A 11 9.34 25.19 12.87
C ASN A 11 8.61 23.86 12.60
N ILE A 12 7.41 23.99 12.03
CA ILE A 12 6.66 22.82 11.56
C ILE A 12 7.50 22.27 10.40
N ASN A 13 8.16 21.15 10.63
CA ASN A 13 8.97 20.49 9.61
C ASN A 13 8.11 20.26 8.37
N SER A 14 8.65 20.50 7.18
CA SER A 14 7.96 20.30 5.88
C SER A 14 7.29 18.93 5.76
N HIS A 15 7.86 17.93 6.42
CA HIS A 15 7.30 16.59 6.55
C HIS A 15 5.96 16.55 7.31
N SER A 16 5.86 17.31 8.43
CA SER A 16 4.62 17.37 9.21
C SER A 16 3.52 18.12 8.45
N ILE A 17 3.89 19.09 7.61
CA ILE A 17 2.94 19.83 6.76
C ILE A 17 2.36 18.89 5.69
N LEU A 18 3.19 18.12 4.99
CA LEU A 18 2.72 17.16 3.97
C LEU A 18 1.78 16.12 4.57
N LEU A 19 2.12 15.56 5.71
CA LEU A 19 1.28 14.59 6.41
C LEU A 19 -0.06 15.23 6.86
N LEU A 20 -0.03 16.47 7.32
CA LEU A 20 -1.25 17.20 7.71
C LEU A 20 -2.16 17.46 6.51
N ILE A 21 -1.59 17.81 5.35
CA ILE A 21 -2.33 17.97 4.08
C ILE A 21 -2.96 16.64 3.67
N THR A 22 -2.22 15.53 3.76
CA THR A 22 -2.74 14.20 3.41
C THR A 22 -3.92 13.78 4.29
N VAL A 23 -3.79 13.95 5.63
CA VAL A 23 -4.86 13.64 6.57
C VAL A 23 -6.06 14.57 6.34
N GLY A 24 -5.81 15.87 6.12
CA GLY A 24 -6.86 16.83 5.79
C GLY A 24 -7.62 16.48 4.51
N LEU A 25 -6.89 16.06 3.47
CA LEU A 25 -7.49 15.61 2.20
C LEU A 25 -8.35 14.34 2.41
N PHE A 26 -7.86 13.38 3.20
CA PHE A 26 -8.63 12.18 3.53
C PHE A 26 -9.96 12.53 4.22
N ILE A 27 -9.89 13.37 5.25
CA ILE A 27 -11.08 13.82 5.99
C ILE A 27 -12.04 14.56 5.05
N LEU A 28 -11.53 15.44 4.19
CA LEU A 28 -12.33 16.22 3.25
C LEU A 28 -13.05 15.30 2.24
N LEU A 29 -12.33 14.34 1.63
CA LEU A 29 -12.91 13.40 0.67
C LEU A 29 -13.96 12.49 1.33
N TYR A 30 -13.68 12.00 2.54
CA TYR A 30 -14.63 11.15 3.26
C TYR A 30 -15.86 11.94 3.70
N ALA A 31 -15.68 13.17 4.19
CA ALA A 31 -16.78 14.07 4.54
C ALA A 31 -17.63 14.43 3.32
N ALA A 32 -17.00 14.72 2.16
CA ALA A 32 -17.74 14.96 0.92
C ALA A 32 -18.63 13.77 0.54
N GLY A 33 -18.10 12.54 0.63
CA GLY A 33 -18.88 11.32 0.39
C GLY A 33 -20.02 11.14 1.40
N TYR A 34 -19.76 11.45 2.66
CA TYR A 34 -20.77 11.40 3.72
C TYR A 34 -21.92 12.37 3.47
N PHE A 35 -21.64 13.60 3.06
CA PHE A 35 -22.67 14.59 2.73
C PHE A 35 -23.39 14.28 1.41
N MET A 36 -22.68 13.78 0.39
CA MET A 36 -23.28 13.50 -0.92
C MET A 36 -24.17 12.25 -0.93
N TYR A 37 -23.77 11.19 -0.18
CA TYR A 37 -24.38 9.86 -0.25
C TYR A 37 -24.89 9.32 1.11
N GLY A 38 -24.68 10.06 2.20
CA GLY A 38 -25.17 9.70 3.54
C GLY A 38 -26.53 10.32 3.89
N PHE A 39 -26.85 11.51 3.36
CA PHE A 39 -28.07 12.25 3.70
C PHE A 39 -28.93 12.60 2.49
N GLY A 40 -30.23 12.83 2.74
CA GLY A 40 -31.20 13.35 1.77
C GLY A 40 -31.76 12.29 0.82
N ALA A 41 -32.37 12.75 -0.28
CA ALA A 41 -33.04 11.90 -1.27
C ALA A 41 -32.11 10.91 -1.97
N ASN A 42 -30.79 11.17 -1.96
CA ASN A 42 -29.75 10.33 -2.55
C ASN A 42 -29.01 9.45 -1.51
N ALA A 43 -29.55 9.31 -0.29
CA ALA A 43 -28.95 8.49 0.76
C ALA A 43 -28.81 7.04 0.29
N LYS A 44 -27.57 6.61 0.01
CA LYS A 44 -27.22 5.25 -0.43
C LYS A 44 -26.58 4.43 0.68
N GLY A 45 -26.53 4.97 1.91
CA GLY A 45 -26.01 4.28 3.08
C GLY A 45 -24.50 4.46 3.27
N PHE A 46 -23.88 5.49 2.70
CA PHE A 46 -22.45 5.81 2.88
C PHE A 46 -22.12 6.13 4.36
N GLU A 47 -23.11 6.59 5.14
CA GLU A 47 -23.02 6.91 6.57
C GLU A 47 -22.75 5.68 7.47
N LYS A 48 -22.95 4.47 6.93
CA LYS A 48 -22.75 3.24 7.71
C LYS A 48 -21.28 3.01 8.01
N LEU A 49 -20.96 2.71 9.26
CA LEU A 49 -19.59 2.39 9.69
C LEU A 49 -18.99 1.24 8.89
N GLN A 50 -19.80 0.29 8.41
CA GLN A 50 -19.35 -0.80 7.56
C GLN A 50 -18.66 -0.31 6.28
N ASN A 51 -19.13 0.77 5.66
CA ASN A 51 -18.51 1.32 4.45
C ASN A 51 -17.10 1.86 4.72
N PHE A 52 -16.90 2.48 5.88
CA PHE A 52 -15.56 2.89 6.31
C PHE A 52 -14.64 1.68 6.51
N LEU A 53 -15.13 0.62 7.14
CA LEU A 53 -14.37 -0.62 7.35
C LEU A 53 -14.12 -1.38 6.05
N ASP A 54 -15.02 -1.30 5.08
CA ASP A 54 -14.84 -1.91 3.76
C ASP A 54 -13.72 -1.25 2.96
N ILE A 55 -13.40 0.04 3.20
CA ILE A 55 -12.21 0.68 2.63
C ILE A 55 -10.94 -0.05 3.07
N PHE A 56 -10.83 -0.44 4.34
CA PHE A 56 -9.70 -1.23 4.83
C PHE A 56 -9.69 -2.63 4.24
N ARG A 57 -10.85 -3.27 4.17
CA ARG A 57 -10.99 -4.64 3.66
C ARG A 57 -10.53 -4.75 2.20
N THR A 58 -10.99 -3.86 1.36
CA THR A 58 -10.66 -3.87 -0.08
C THR A 58 -9.21 -3.48 -0.35
N ASN A 59 -8.58 -2.73 0.55
CA ASN A 59 -7.23 -2.23 0.38
C ASN A 59 -6.19 -2.87 1.32
N ALA A 60 -6.53 -3.94 2.05
CA ALA A 60 -5.60 -4.60 2.99
C ALA A 60 -4.29 -5.01 2.31
N ALA A 61 -4.35 -5.58 1.11
CA ALA A 61 -3.18 -5.93 0.31
C ALA A 61 -2.36 -4.69 -0.06
N LEU A 62 -3.02 -3.64 -0.58
CA LEU A 62 -2.37 -2.40 -0.98
C LEU A 62 -1.69 -1.70 0.19
N ILE A 63 -2.21 -1.81 1.41
CA ILE A 63 -1.58 -1.28 2.64
C ILE A 63 -0.21 -1.93 2.85
N CYS A 64 -0.08 -3.25 2.76
CA CYS A 64 1.19 -3.95 2.90
C CYS A 64 2.18 -3.57 1.80
N ILE A 65 1.71 -3.52 0.55
CA ILE A 65 2.52 -3.16 -0.62
C ILE A 65 3.01 -1.71 -0.50
N ALA A 66 2.16 -0.78 -0.09
CA ALA A 66 2.52 0.63 0.11
C ALA A 66 3.56 0.81 1.22
N CYS A 67 3.54 -0.01 2.27
CA CYS A 67 4.61 -0.05 3.28
C CYS A 67 5.96 -0.44 2.66
N GLY A 68 5.99 -1.49 1.81
CA GLY A 68 7.18 -1.91 1.06
C GLY A 68 7.66 -0.82 0.10
N MET A 69 6.74 -0.26 -0.68
CA MET A 69 7.01 0.84 -1.61
C MET A 69 7.61 2.06 -0.89
N THR A 70 7.09 2.41 0.29
CA THR A 70 7.64 3.50 1.11
C THR A 70 9.11 3.23 1.46
N CYS A 71 9.48 2.00 1.85
CA CYS A 71 10.86 1.65 2.15
C CYS A 71 11.76 1.82 0.92
N VAL A 72 11.32 1.38 -0.27
CA VAL A 72 12.07 1.54 -1.53
C VAL A 72 12.23 3.02 -1.88
N MET A 73 11.15 3.78 -1.82
CA MET A 73 11.17 5.21 -2.12
C MET A 73 12.05 6.00 -1.13
N LEU A 74 12.13 5.59 0.15
CA LEU A 74 13.04 6.19 1.12
C LEU A 74 14.51 6.09 0.67
N THR A 75 14.90 5.06 -0.07
CA THR A 75 16.27 4.93 -0.62
C THR A 75 16.44 5.56 -2.00
N GLY A 76 15.43 6.29 -2.50
CA GLY A 76 15.43 6.92 -3.83
C GLY A 76 15.20 5.92 -4.98
N GLY A 77 14.64 4.74 -4.69
CA GLY A 77 14.26 3.74 -5.69
C GLY A 77 12.76 3.72 -5.96
N ILE A 78 12.38 2.97 -6.99
CA ILE A 78 10.98 2.64 -7.31
C ILE A 78 10.93 1.14 -7.61
N ASP A 79 9.86 0.47 -7.18
CA ASP A 79 9.63 -0.95 -7.45
C ASP A 79 8.32 -1.12 -8.23
N ILE A 80 8.45 -1.32 -9.55
CA ILE A 80 7.29 -1.49 -10.44
C ILE A 80 6.83 -2.95 -10.48
N SER A 81 7.63 -3.89 -9.99
CA SER A 81 7.33 -5.32 -10.07
C SER A 81 6.23 -5.78 -9.11
N VAL A 82 5.86 -4.96 -8.13
CA VAL A 82 4.94 -5.34 -7.03
C VAL A 82 3.60 -5.88 -7.50
N GLY A 83 2.97 -5.27 -8.51
CA GLY A 83 1.68 -5.74 -9.03
C GLY A 83 1.78 -7.11 -9.70
N SER A 84 2.86 -7.36 -10.44
CA SER A 84 3.10 -8.64 -11.11
C SER A 84 3.48 -9.74 -10.12
N LEU A 85 4.23 -9.40 -9.06
CA LEU A 85 4.55 -10.34 -7.99
C LEU A 85 3.28 -10.79 -7.26
N VAL A 86 2.36 -9.86 -6.95
CA VAL A 86 1.05 -10.19 -6.37
C VAL A 86 0.26 -11.15 -7.28
N ALA A 87 0.25 -10.90 -8.60
CA ALA A 87 -0.45 -11.78 -9.54
C ALA A 87 0.15 -13.19 -9.56
N MET A 88 1.47 -13.29 -9.56
CA MET A 88 2.21 -14.56 -9.51
C MET A 88 1.90 -15.31 -8.21
N ASP A 89 1.92 -14.62 -7.07
CA ASP A 89 1.60 -15.18 -5.76
C ASP A 89 0.16 -15.72 -5.72
N CYS A 90 -0.81 -14.95 -6.23
CA CYS A 90 -2.21 -15.39 -6.31
C CYS A 90 -2.38 -16.62 -7.21
N MET A 91 -1.67 -16.67 -8.34
CA MET A 91 -1.74 -17.80 -9.27
C MET A 91 -1.14 -19.07 -8.63
N ILE A 92 0.03 -18.96 -7.99
CA ILE A 92 0.67 -20.08 -7.27
C ILE A 92 -0.27 -20.61 -6.17
N LEU A 93 -0.87 -19.73 -5.39
CA LEU A 93 -1.80 -20.12 -4.33
C LEU A 93 -3.06 -20.80 -4.90
N SER A 94 -3.65 -20.23 -5.95
CA SER A 94 -4.90 -20.76 -6.51
C SER A 94 -4.69 -22.10 -7.20
N VAL A 95 -3.69 -22.23 -8.07
CA VAL A 95 -3.36 -23.48 -8.76
C VAL A 95 -2.88 -24.55 -7.78
N GLY A 96 -2.04 -24.15 -6.83
CA GLY A 96 -1.52 -25.06 -5.82
C GLY A 96 -2.61 -25.66 -4.94
N MET A 97 -3.59 -24.85 -4.50
CA MET A 97 -4.69 -25.32 -3.66
C MET A 97 -5.76 -26.07 -4.44
N GLU A 98 -6.17 -25.57 -5.61
CA GLU A 98 -7.29 -26.11 -6.36
C GLU A 98 -6.89 -27.31 -7.24
N ASN A 99 -5.83 -27.15 -8.06
CA ASN A 99 -5.46 -28.17 -9.06
C ASN A 99 -4.50 -29.21 -8.48
N SER A 100 -3.58 -28.80 -7.61
CA SER A 100 -2.55 -29.70 -7.08
C SER A 100 -2.88 -30.24 -5.69
N GLY A 101 -3.94 -29.77 -5.04
CA GLY A 101 -4.35 -30.21 -3.71
C GLY A 101 -3.33 -29.95 -2.59
N ILE A 102 -2.38 -29.02 -2.83
CA ILE A 102 -1.34 -28.72 -1.85
C ILE A 102 -1.92 -27.91 -0.70
N SER A 103 -1.56 -28.28 0.53
CA SER A 103 -2.03 -27.58 1.72
C SER A 103 -1.58 -26.10 1.72
N PRO A 104 -2.47 -25.14 2.06
CA PRO A 104 -2.10 -23.75 2.23
C PRO A 104 -0.97 -23.52 3.23
N SER A 105 -0.79 -24.42 4.20
CA SER A 105 0.30 -24.35 5.18
C SER A 105 1.71 -24.46 4.56
N LEU A 106 1.82 -25.09 3.38
CA LEU A 106 3.06 -25.14 2.62
C LEU A 106 3.13 -24.02 1.57
N LEU A 107 2.01 -23.70 0.93
CA LEU A 107 1.96 -22.69 -0.14
C LEU A 107 2.20 -21.28 0.36
N VAL A 108 1.62 -20.89 1.51
CA VAL A 108 1.81 -19.54 2.04
C VAL A 108 3.28 -19.25 2.38
N PRO A 109 4.01 -20.09 3.17
CA PRO A 109 5.44 -19.88 3.38
C PRO A 109 6.26 -19.94 2.09
N PHE A 110 5.88 -20.78 1.12
CA PHE A 110 6.57 -20.89 -0.17
C PHE A 110 6.47 -19.58 -0.98
N VAL A 111 5.28 -18.98 -1.05
CA VAL A 111 5.06 -17.69 -1.71
C VAL A 111 5.86 -16.57 -1.01
N LEU A 112 5.87 -16.54 0.32
CA LEU A 112 6.68 -15.58 1.08
C LEU A 112 8.18 -15.75 0.81
N LEU A 113 8.66 -16.99 0.68
CA LEU A 113 10.05 -17.28 0.31
C LEU A 113 10.37 -16.78 -1.12
N ILE A 114 9.44 -16.99 -2.07
CA ILE A 114 9.58 -16.44 -3.43
C ILE A 114 9.75 -14.92 -3.37
N GLY A 115 8.96 -14.21 -2.58
CA GLY A 115 9.11 -12.76 -2.39
C GLY A 115 10.48 -12.37 -1.87
N VAL A 116 11.01 -13.11 -0.88
CA VAL A 116 12.37 -12.86 -0.35
C VAL A 116 13.44 -13.09 -1.42
N VAL A 117 13.37 -14.20 -2.16
CA VAL A 117 14.32 -14.53 -3.22
C VAL A 117 14.26 -13.51 -4.36
N PHE A 118 13.04 -13.16 -4.78
CA PHE A 118 12.80 -12.18 -5.82
C PHE A 118 13.39 -10.80 -5.44
N GLY A 119 13.12 -10.34 -4.22
CA GLY A 119 13.68 -9.10 -3.69
C GLY A 119 15.19 -9.17 -3.50
N ALA A 120 15.75 -10.33 -3.15
CA ALA A 120 17.20 -10.51 -3.02
C ALA A 120 17.88 -10.38 -4.38
N VAL A 121 17.34 -10.97 -5.45
CA VAL A 121 17.87 -10.84 -6.81
C VAL A 121 17.82 -9.39 -7.26
N GLN A 122 16.67 -8.73 -7.18
CA GLN A 122 16.54 -7.31 -7.55
C GLN A 122 17.45 -6.42 -6.71
N GLY A 123 17.46 -6.62 -5.39
CA GLY A 123 18.30 -5.86 -4.48
C GLY A 123 19.80 -6.04 -4.71
N TYR A 124 20.23 -7.23 -5.14
CA TYR A 124 21.63 -7.48 -5.54
C TYR A 124 21.99 -6.71 -6.81
N LEU A 125 21.15 -6.79 -7.85
CA LEU A 125 21.37 -6.08 -9.11
C LEU A 125 21.43 -4.56 -8.90
N ILE A 126 20.56 -4.00 -8.08
CA ILE A 126 20.48 -2.57 -7.79
C ILE A 126 21.58 -2.12 -6.83
N GLY A 127 21.78 -2.85 -5.74
CA GLY A 127 22.70 -2.45 -4.67
C GLY A 127 24.16 -2.71 -4.98
N TYR A 128 24.48 -3.85 -5.57
CA TYR A 128 25.87 -4.28 -5.80
C TYR A 128 26.35 -4.03 -7.23
N LEU A 129 25.51 -4.28 -8.24
CA LEU A 129 25.86 -4.02 -9.63
C LEU A 129 25.57 -2.57 -10.07
N GLY A 130 24.81 -1.82 -9.26
CA GLY A 130 24.54 -0.40 -9.53
C GLY A 130 23.56 -0.16 -10.70
N ILE A 131 22.80 -1.18 -11.12
CA ILE A 131 21.81 -1.04 -12.19
C ILE A 131 20.66 -0.16 -11.68
N GLN A 132 20.12 0.68 -12.57
CA GLN A 132 19.01 1.57 -12.19
C GLN A 132 17.79 0.79 -11.72
N PRO A 133 17.18 1.18 -10.57
CA PRO A 133 16.02 0.50 -10.01
C PRO A 133 14.88 0.27 -10.99
N PHE A 134 14.54 1.29 -11.78
CA PHE A 134 13.46 1.23 -12.75
C PHE A 134 13.66 0.08 -13.77
N ILE A 135 14.89 -0.08 -14.30
CA ILE A 135 15.20 -1.12 -15.29
C ILE A 135 15.06 -2.51 -14.68
N VAL A 136 15.63 -2.71 -13.49
CA VAL A 136 15.61 -4.01 -12.81
C VAL A 136 14.18 -4.41 -12.42
N THR A 137 13.41 -3.48 -11.84
CA THR A 137 12.05 -3.78 -11.39
C THR A 137 11.07 -3.94 -12.55
N MET A 138 11.30 -3.23 -13.67
CA MET A 138 10.53 -3.43 -14.89
C MET A 138 10.81 -4.82 -15.51
N ALA A 139 12.07 -5.24 -15.56
CA ALA A 139 12.42 -6.60 -15.98
C ALA A 139 11.79 -7.66 -15.04
N GLY A 140 11.82 -7.42 -13.72
CA GLY A 140 11.15 -8.23 -12.73
C GLY A 140 9.64 -8.29 -12.91
N MET A 141 9.01 -7.17 -13.28
CA MET A 141 7.58 -7.11 -13.61
C MET A 141 7.23 -8.04 -14.76
N PHE A 142 7.98 -7.98 -15.87
CA PHE A 142 7.75 -8.87 -17.02
C PHE A 142 8.03 -10.33 -16.67
N PHE A 143 9.09 -10.59 -15.90
CA PHE A 143 9.40 -11.94 -15.45
C PHE A 143 8.27 -12.52 -14.60
N ALA A 144 7.81 -11.83 -13.57
CA ALA A 144 6.74 -12.30 -12.71
C ALA A 144 5.42 -12.47 -13.47
N ARG A 145 5.11 -11.54 -14.40
CA ARG A 145 3.92 -11.63 -15.25
C ARG A 145 4.00 -12.83 -16.22
N GLY A 146 5.17 -13.05 -16.82
CA GLY A 146 5.40 -14.23 -17.67
C GLY A 146 5.28 -15.54 -16.90
N MET A 147 5.87 -15.61 -15.69
CA MET A 147 5.74 -16.79 -14.82
C MET A 147 4.30 -17.05 -14.42
N THR A 148 3.49 -16.01 -14.16
CA THR A 148 2.06 -16.15 -13.89
C THR A 148 1.35 -16.88 -15.04
N ALA A 149 1.62 -16.47 -16.29
CA ALA A 149 1.03 -17.09 -17.47
C ALA A 149 1.56 -18.51 -17.73
N MET A 150 2.82 -18.78 -17.39
CA MET A 150 3.41 -20.13 -17.49
C MET A 150 2.79 -21.11 -16.49
N ILE A 151 2.37 -20.65 -15.32
CA ILE A 151 1.72 -21.49 -14.31
C ILE A 151 0.31 -21.86 -14.77
N CYS A 152 -0.50 -20.88 -15.16
CA CYS A 152 -1.83 -21.10 -15.73
C CYS A 152 -2.28 -19.86 -16.51
N THR A 153 -2.87 -20.04 -17.68
CA THR A 153 -3.43 -18.95 -18.49
C THR A 153 -4.88 -18.64 -18.11
N ASP A 154 -5.59 -19.63 -17.59
CA ASP A 154 -7.00 -19.52 -17.24
C ASP A 154 -7.18 -18.99 -15.82
N GLN A 155 -8.37 -18.49 -15.53
CA GLN A 155 -8.75 -18.12 -14.19
C GLN A 155 -8.97 -19.36 -13.34
N VAL A 156 -8.26 -19.47 -12.23
CA VAL A 156 -8.42 -20.55 -11.24
C VAL A 156 -9.05 -20.00 -9.98
N ASN A 157 -10.26 -20.46 -9.65
CA ASN A 157 -10.97 -20.07 -8.44
C ASN A 157 -10.71 -21.09 -7.32
N ILE A 158 -10.47 -20.63 -6.10
CA ILE A 158 -10.29 -21.47 -4.92
C ILE A 158 -11.67 -21.85 -4.40
N THR A 159 -12.11 -23.07 -4.71
CA THR A 159 -13.40 -23.64 -4.27
C THR A 159 -13.23 -24.58 -3.09
N VAL A 160 -12.07 -25.22 -2.97
CA VAL A 160 -11.74 -26.17 -1.90
C VAL A 160 -11.90 -25.54 -0.54
N ASP A 161 -12.63 -26.21 0.36
CA ASP A 161 -12.78 -25.77 1.75
C ASP A 161 -11.51 -26.13 2.55
N ASN A 162 -10.71 -25.12 2.83
CA ASN A 162 -9.48 -25.23 3.59
C ASN A 162 -9.36 -24.08 4.61
N TRP A 163 -8.40 -24.18 5.52
CA TRP A 163 -8.21 -23.15 6.53
C TRP A 163 -7.94 -21.75 5.95
N PHE A 164 -7.36 -21.65 4.75
CA PHE A 164 -7.10 -20.37 4.08
C PHE A 164 -8.41 -19.62 3.80
N LYS A 165 -9.39 -20.33 3.26
CA LYS A 165 -10.73 -19.81 2.98
C LYS A 165 -11.48 -19.50 4.29
N GLN A 166 -11.36 -20.39 5.28
CA GLN A 166 -11.99 -20.19 6.60
C GLN A 166 -11.44 -18.95 7.28
N VAL A 167 -10.11 -18.77 7.33
CA VAL A 167 -9.45 -17.58 7.91
C VAL A 167 -9.85 -16.30 7.17
N ALA A 168 -9.92 -16.33 5.83
CA ALA A 168 -10.36 -15.17 5.05
C ALA A 168 -11.82 -14.78 5.35
N ALA A 169 -12.66 -15.76 5.67
CA ALA A 169 -14.08 -15.56 5.99
C ALA A 169 -14.34 -15.14 7.45
N VAL A 170 -13.36 -15.29 8.35
CA VAL A 170 -13.53 -14.90 9.77
C VAL A 170 -13.81 -13.42 9.88
N LYS A 171 -14.88 -13.11 10.60
CA LYS A 171 -15.33 -11.74 10.88
C LYS A 171 -14.98 -11.36 12.31
N VAL A 172 -14.22 -10.28 12.44
CA VAL A 172 -13.93 -9.66 13.73
C VAL A 172 -14.94 -8.52 13.90
N TYR A 173 -15.95 -8.73 14.73
CA TYR A 173 -17.01 -7.75 14.97
C TYR A 173 -16.51 -6.61 15.84
N MET A 174 -17.03 -5.40 15.59
CA MET A 174 -16.71 -4.24 16.41
C MET A 174 -17.21 -4.44 17.84
N PRO A 175 -16.37 -4.12 18.86
CA PRO A 175 -16.80 -4.19 20.26
C PRO A 175 -17.94 -3.22 20.55
N PHE A 176 -18.77 -3.57 21.53
CA PHE A 176 -19.95 -2.77 21.97
C PHE A 176 -20.99 -2.50 20.86
N GLU A 177 -21.00 -3.32 19.79
CA GLU A 177 -21.96 -3.17 18.68
C GLU A 177 -21.98 -1.75 18.07
N LEU A 178 -20.87 -1.01 18.16
CA LEU A 178 -20.73 0.33 17.63
C LEU A 178 -21.09 0.36 16.14
N GLY A 179 -22.05 1.21 15.76
CA GLY A 179 -22.50 1.35 14.38
C GLY A 179 -23.41 0.22 13.87
N ALA A 180 -24.00 -0.59 14.78
CA ALA A 180 -24.98 -1.60 14.40
C ALA A 180 -26.20 -0.95 13.75
N VAL A 181 -26.62 -1.46 12.60
CA VAL A 181 -27.77 -0.98 11.83
C VAL A 181 -28.77 -2.12 11.67
N VAL A 182 -30.05 -1.83 11.93
CA VAL A 182 -31.13 -2.79 11.67
C VAL A 182 -31.50 -2.72 10.20
N ASN A 183 -31.41 -3.83 9.48
CA ASN A 183 -31.79 -3.90 8.07
C ASN A 183 -33.32 -3.85 7.92
N LYS A 184 -33.85 -3.53 6.73
CA LYS A 184 -35.29 -3.51 6.40
C LYS A 184 -36.03 -4.82 6.75
N ARG A 185 -35.27 -5.93 6.94
CA ARG A 185 -35.79 -7.25 7.36
C ARG A 185 -35.76 -7.47 8.88
N GLY A 186 -35.46 -6.44 9.69
CA GLY A 186 -35.38 -6.55 11.15
C GLY A 186 -34.12 -7.22 11.68
N VAL A 187 -33.15 -7.58 10.80
CA VAL A 187 -31.91 -8.24 11.21
C VAL A 187 -30.89 -7.16 11.61
N LYS A 188 -30.33 -7.28 12.82
CA LYS A 188 -29.26 -6.41 13.32
C LYS A 188 -27.94 -6.80 12.63
N MET A 189 -27.37 -5.86 11.91
CA MET A 189 -26.06 -6.02 11.24
C MET A 189 -25.01 -5.27 12.05
N VAL A 190 -24.08 -6.00 12.66
CA VAL A 190 -22.94 -5.42 13.39
C VAL A 190 -21.79 -5.25 12.40
N PRO A 191 -21.14 -4.08 12.35
CA PRO A 191 -19.98 -3.85 11.50
C PRO A 191 -18.82 -4.79 11.89
N TYR A 192 -18.06 -5.25 10.89
CA TYR A 192 -16.95 -6.18 11.08
C TYR A 192 -15.77 -5.86 10.15
N VAL A 193 -14.60 -6.32 10.53
CA VAL A 193 -13.41 -6.41 9.68
C VAL A 193 -12.99 -7.87 9.51
N ASN A 194 -12.32 -8.17 8.40
CA ASN A 194 -11.78 -9.51 8.18
C ASN A 194 -10.34 -9.61 8.70
N ILE A 195 -9.85 -10.82 8.97
CA ILE A 195 -8.46 -11.06 9.43
C ILE A 195 -7.41 -10.41 8.52
N PRO A 196 -7.50 -10.42 7.18
CA PRO A 196 -6.57 -9.69 6.32
C PRO A 196 -6.35 -8.22 6.71
N VAL A 197 -7.37 -7.52 7.19
CA VAL A 197 -7.24 -6.13 7.66
C VAL A 197 -6.37 -6.06 8.92
N VAL A 198 -6.59 -6.97 9.86
CA VAL A 198 -5.81 -7.03 11.11
C VAL A 198 -4.34 -7.28 10.80
N ILE A 199 -4.04 -8.21 9.88
CA ILE A 199 -2.67 -8.50 9.44
C ILE A 199 -2.05 -7.25 8.80
N ALA A 200 -2.77 -6.56 7.91
CA ALA A 200 -2.28 -5.35 7.26
C ALA A 200 -1.96 -4.23 8.27
N LEU A 201 -2.81 -4.03 9.28
CA LEU A 201 -2.57 -3.04 10.34
C LEU A 201 -1.36 -3.41 11.21
N VAL A 202 -1.19 -4.69 11.55
CA VAL A 202 0.01 -5.19 12.25
C VAL A 202 1.26 -4.92 11.42
N VAL A 203 1.23 -5.17 10.10
CA VAL A 203 2.34 -4.86 9.18
C VAL A 203 2.70 -3.37 9.21
N VAL A 204 1.70 -2.47 9.15
CA VAL A 204 1.94 -1.01 9.24
C VAL A 204 2.70 -0.67 10.52
N VAL A 205 2.25 -1.21 11.67
CA VAL A 205 2.90 -0.95 12.97
C VAL A 205 4.32 -1.50 12.98
N LEU A 206 4.54 -2.74 12.52
CA LEU A 206 5.87 -3.36 12.50
C LEU A 206 6.84 -2.60 11.60
N VAL A 207 6.42 -2.20 10.40
CA VAL A 207 7.27 -1.42 9.48
C VAL A 207 7.53 -0.02 10.02
N PHE A 208 6.54 0.62 10.65
CA PHE A 208 6.74 1.91 11.33
C PHE A 208 7.78 1.80 12.46
N LEU A 209 7.67 0.79 13.32
CA LEU A 209 8.64 0.55 14.39
C LEU A 209 10.03 0.23 13.83
N MET A 210 10.10 -0.59 12.78
CA MET A 210 11.34 -0.92 12.10
C MET A 210 12.03 0.34 11.54
N LEU A 211 11.32 1.19 10.83
CA LEU A 211 11.87 2.42 10.27
C LEU A 211 12.33 3.41 11.36
N ARG A 212 11.61 3.52 12.45
CA ARG A 212 11.89 4.49 13.51
C ARG A 212 12.99 4.04 14.46
N TYR A 213 13.01 2.77 14.87
CA TYR A 213 13.84 2.30 15.98
C TYR A 213 15.01 1.41 15.56
N THR A 214 15.03 0.85 14.34
CA THR A 214 16.11 -0.05 13.93
C THR A 214 17.25 0.69 13.20
N ARG A 215 18.42 0.03 13.16
CA ARG A 215 19.57 0.51 12.38
C ARG A 215 19.26 0.53 10.87
N THR A 216 18.54 -0.48 10.40
CA THR A 216 18.13 -0.60 8.99
C THR A 216 17.26 0.57 8.55
N GLY A 217 16.25 0.94 9.33
CA GLY A 217 15.40 2.09 9.03
C GLY A 217 16.21 3.39 8.96
N ARG A 218 17.05 3.67 9.96
CA ARG A 218 17.91 4.86 9.92
C ARG A 218 18.86 4.88 8.72
N SER A 219 19.41 3.72 8.33
CA SER A 219 20.27 3.62 7.14
C SER A 219 19.49 3.93 5.86
N MET A 220 18.21 3.51 5.74
CA MET A 220 17.37 3.83 4.57
C MET A 220 17.18 5.35 4.42
N TYR A 221 16.87 6.06 5.51
CA TYR A 221 16.74 7.53 5.49
C TYR A 221 18.06 8.20 5.13
N ALA A 222 19.17 7.75 5.70
CA ALA A 222 20.49 8.33 5.45
C ALA A 222 20.94 8.14 3.99
N VAL A 223 20.80 6.93 3.45
CA VAL A 223 21.15 6.60 2.05
C VAL A 223 20.30 7.39 1.07
N GLY A 224 19.01 7.53 1.35
CA GLY A 224 18.11 8.30 0.49
C GLY A 224 18.32 9.81 0.58
N GLY A 225 18.78 10.34 1.74
CA GLY A 225 19.11 11.75 1.89
C GLY A 225 20.34 12.16 1.07
N ASN A 226 21.43 11.43 1.23
CA ASN A 226 22.63 11.57 0.39
C ASN A 226 23.46 10.29 0.47
N GLN A 227 23.50 9.55 -0.64
CA GLN A 227 24.22 8.27 -0.71
C GLN A 227 25.72 8.40 -0.48
N GLN A 228 26.36 9.46 -1.00
CA GLN A 228 27.80 9.66 -0.86
C GLN A 228 28.16 10.00 0.60
N SER A 229 27.43 10.93 1.20
CA SER A 229 27.63 11.29 2.62
C SER A 229 27.37 10.09 3.54
N ALA A 230 26.35 9.28 3.27
CA ALA A 230 26.07 8.06 4.02
C ALA A 230 27.22 7.06 3.94
N ALA A 231 27.82 6.88 2.74
CA ALA A 231 28.98 6.03 2.54
C ALA A 231 30.22 6.55 3.30
N LEU A 232 30.48 7.86 3.28
CA LEU A 232 31.58 8.48 4.03
C LEU A 232 31.41 8.32 5.54
N MET A 233 30.19 8.27 6.06
CA MET A 233 29.88 7.97 7.47
C MET A 233 29.99 6.46 7.81
N GLY A 234 30.49 5.62 6.89
CA GLY A 234 30.69 4.19 7.11
C GLY A 234 29.43 3.32 6.93
N LEU A 235 28.31 3.86 6.42
CA LEU A 235 27.12 3.07 6.15
C LEU A 235 27.32 2.23 4.87
N ASN A 236 26.98 0.94 4.95
CA ASN A 236 26.99 0.08 3.78
C ASN A 236 25.76 0.34 2.91
N THR A 237 25.88 1.28 1.96
CA THR A 237 24.78 1.71 1.08
C THR A 237 24.29 0.58 0.18
N LYS A 238 25.20 -0.31 -0.31
CA LYS A 238 24.86 -1.47 -1.14
C LYS A 238 23.96 -2.45 -0.39
N ARG A 239 24.37 -2.83 0.83
CA ARG A 239 23.59 -3.72 1.70
C ARG A 239 22.26 -3.10 2.08
N THR A 240 22.21 -1.79 2.38
CA THR A 240 20.97 -1.09 2.71
C THR A 240 19.97 -1.17 1.56
N LYS A 241 20.39 -0.88 0.33
CA LYS A 241 19.54 -1.01 -0.86
C LYS A 241 19.03 -2.45 -1.03
N MET A 242 19.94 -3.45 -0.96
CA MET A 242 19.54 -4.86 -1.07
C MET A 242 18.46 -5.24 -0.05
N ILE A 243 18.65 -4.91 1.23
CA ILE A 243 17.67 -5.21 2.29
C ILE A 243 16.34 -4.50 2.01
N THR A 244 16.36 -3.30 1.46
CA THR A 244 15.16 -2.54 1.13
C THR A 244 14.30 -3.27 0.09
N TYR A 245 14.91 -3.81 -0.98
CA TYR A 245 14.17 -4.57 -2.01
C TYR A 245 13.70 -5.93 -1.49
N ILE A 246 14.49 -6.62 -0.66
CA ILE A 246 14.05 -7.85 0.02
C ILE A 246 12.80 -7.58 0.86
N LEU A 247 12.83 -6.50 1.64
CA LEU A 247 11.70 -6.12 2.49
C LEU A 247 10.47 -5.73 1.65
N SER A 248 10.66 -4.97 0.55
CA SER A 248 9.58 -4.59 -0.37
C SER A 248 8.90 -5.81 -0.96
N SER A 249 9.65 -6.72 -1.54
CA SER A 249 9.11 -7.93 -2.17
C SER A 249 8.49 -8.89 -1.14
N PHE A 250 9.06 -9.00 0.06
CA PHE A 250 8.47 -9.77 1.14
C PHE A 250 7.11 -9.21 1.59
N LEU A 251 7.02 -7.88 1.79
CA LEU A 251 5.77 -7.21 2.13
C LEU A 251 4.76 -7.27 0.97
N CYS A 252 5.26 -7.27 -0.27
CA CYS A 252 4.45 -7.48 -1.46
C CYS A 252 3.85 -8.88 -1.48
N SER A 253 4.61 -9.92 -1.15
CA SER A 253 4.08 -11.29 -1.08
C SER A 253 3.09 -11.48 0.08
N ILE A 254 3.29 -10.81 1.23
CA ILE A 254 2.24 -10.72 2.25
C ILE A 254 0.97 -10.09 1.63
N GLY A 255 1.12 -8.97 0.93
CA GLY A 255 0.03 -8.33 0.18
C GLY A 255 -0.62 -9.29 -0.83
N GLY A 256 0.17 -10.11 -1.54
CA GLY A 256 -0.31 -11.14 -2.47
C GLY A 256 -1.20 -12.18 -1.80
N VAL A 257 -0.77 -12.69 -0.63
CA VAL A 257 -1.58 -13.61 0.19
C VAL A 257 -2.90 -12.95 0.61
N LEU A 258 -2.86 -11.70 1.11
CA LEU A 258 -4.07 -10.98 1.51
C LEU A 258 -4.98 -10.65 0.31
N TYR A 259 -4.39 -10.36 -0.85
CA TYR A 259 -5.12 -10.13 -2.10
C TYR A 259 -5.85 -11.40 -2.54
N CYS A 260 -5.16 -12.54 -2.53
CA CYS A 260 -5.73 -13.85 -2.82
C CYS A 260 -6.85 -14.22 -1.83
N MET A 261 -6.69 -13.93 -0.53
CA MET A 261 -7.74 -14.10 0.49
C MET A 261 -9.00 -13.27 0.20
N ASN A 262 -8.85 -12.11 -0.42
CA ASN A 262 -9.99 -11.23 -0.74
C ASN A 262 -10.68 -11.62 -2.06
N THR A 263 -9.93 -12.09 -3.06
CA THR A 263 -10.45 -12.42 -4.40
C THR A 263 -10.80 -13.90 -4.57
N MET A 264 -10.18 -14.79 -3.80
CA MET A 264 -10.30 -16.26 -3.88
C MET A 264 -10.06 -16.79 -5.30
N CYS A 265 -9.20 -16.13 -6.07
CA CYS A 265 -8.84 -16.57 -7.43
C CYS A 265 -7.44 -16.10 -7.83
N GLY A 266 -6.88 -16.77 -8.84
CA GLY A 266 -5.69 -16.37 -9.58
C GLY A 266 -6.04 -16.14 -11.05
N THR A 267 -5.57 -15.02 -11.63
CA THR A 267 -5.68 -14.71 -13.05
C THR A 267 -4.41 -14.04 -13.57
N THR A 268 -4.12 -14.17 -14.85
CA THR A 268 -2.94 -13.54 -15.47
C THR A 268 -3.00 -12.01 -15.47
N THR A 269 -4.20 -11.44 -15.47
CA THR A 269 -4.43 -9.98 -15.48
C THR A 269 -4.63 -9.39 -14.08
N GLN A 270 -4.48 -10.21 -13.04
CA GLN A 270 -4.68 -9.77 -11.66
C GLN A 270 -3.70 -8.68 -11.24
N ALA A 271 -4.16 -7.79 -10.38
CA ALA A 271 -3.34 -6.72 -9.80
C ALA A 271 -2.68 -5.76 -10.81
N LEU A 272 -3.20 -5.64 -12.04
CA LEU A 272 -2.73 -4.63 -13.01
C LEU A 272 -2.96 -3.22 -12.48
N GLY A 273 -1.91 -2.39 -12.53
CA GLY A 273 -1.95 -1.01 -12.04
C GLY A 273 -1.83 -0.88 -10.53
N LEU A 274 -1.67 -2.00 -9.80
CA LEU A 274 -1.50 -1.97 -8.33
C LEU A 274 -0.19 -1.28 -7.94
N GLU A 275 0.85 -1.41 -8.76
CA GLU A 275 2.12 -0.68 -8.64
C GLU A 275 1.91 0.83 -8.64
N MET A 276 1.11 1.34 -9.56
CA MET A 276 0.81 2.78 -9.64
C MET A 276 0.00 3.25 -8.42
N LYS A 277 -0.93 2.43 -7.93
CA LYS A 277 -1.67 2.72 -6.70
C LYS A 277 -0.77 2.73 -5.47
N ALA A 278 0.21 1.84 -5.39
CA ALA A 278 1.18 1.81 -4.30
C ALA A 278 2.09 3.05 -4.31
N ILE A 279 2.63 3.42 -5.48
CA ILE A 279 3.44 4.63 -5.67
C ILE A 279 2.62 5.88 -5.32
N SER A 280 1.41 6.01 -5.88
CA SER A 280 0.54 7.17 -5.62
C SER A 280 0.19 7.29 -4.15
N SER A 281 -0.12 6.17 -3.47
CA SER A 281 -0.40 6.17 -2.03
C SER A 281 0.80 6.65 -1.21
N ALA A 282 2.02 6.22 -1.55
CA ALA A 282 3.24 6.63 -0.86
C ALA A 282 3.56 8.12 -1.11
N VAL A 283 3.40 8.61 -2.35
CA VAL A 283 3.65 10.01 -2.72
C VAL A 283 2.60 10.94 -2.10
N ILE A 284 1.32 10.61 -2.20
CA ILE A 284 0.23 11.34 -1.54
C ILE A 284 0.45 11.34 -0.02
N GLY A 285 0.95 10.23 0.53
CA GLY A 285 1.36 10.09 1.94
C GLY A 285 2.57 10.94 2.35
N GLY A 286 3.19 11.69 1.42
CA GLY A 286 4.30 12.60 1.69
C GLY A 286 5.68 11.96 1.60
N THR A 287 5.79 10.75 1.01
CA THR A 287 7.09 10.15 0.68
C THR A 287 7.64 10.77 -0.59
N LEU A 288 8.88 11.27 -0.55
CA LEU A 288 9.51 11.90 -1.70
C LEU A 288 10.09 10.86 -2.67
N LEU A 289 9.90 11.07 -3.96
CA LEU A 289 10.53 10.26 -5.03
C LEU A 289 12.05 10.36 -5.04
N THR A 290 12.59 11.49 -4.56
CA THR A 290 14.05 11.72 -4.46
C THR A 290 14.70 10.94 -3.32
N GLY A 291 13.91 10.38 -2.41
CA GLY A 291 14.40 9.66 -1.24
C GLY A 291 14.64 10.54 0.00
N GLY A 292 15.05 9.90 1.08
CA GLY A 292 15.43 10.52 2.35
C GLY A 292 14.28 11.05 3.22
N VAL A 293 13.08 11.19 2.68
CA VAL A 293 11.90 11.71 3.38
C VAL A 293 10.68 10.84 3.08
N GLY A 294 10.00 10.39 4.09
CA GLY A 294 8.78 9.60 3.97
C GLY A 294 8.33 9.02 5.31
N ASN A 295 7.09 8.56 5.37
CA ASN A 295 6.51 7.95 6.56
C ASN A 295 5.46 6.90 6.15
N VAL A 296 5.58 5.71 6.72
CA VAL A 296 4.62 4.62 6.50
C VAL A 296 3.21 5.00 6.90
N PHE A 297 3.04 5.75 7.99
CA PHE A 297 1.72 6.23 8.39
C PHE A 297 1.08 7.15 7.33
N GLY A 298 1.89 8.04 6.72
CA GLY A 298 1.42 8.87 5.60
C GLY A 298 0.98 8.01 4.42
N SER A 299 1.79 7.02 4.02
CA SER A 299 1.45 6.10 2.93
C SER A 299 0.20 5.28 3.22
N PHE A 300 0.00 4.86 4.48
CA PHE A 300 -1.23 4.22 4.93
C PHE A 300 -2.45 5.13 4.71
N VAL A 301 -2.38 6.39 5.11
CA VAL A 301 -3.47 7.36 4.84
C VAL A 301 -3.65 7.57 3.34
N GLY A 302 -2.57 7.59 2.55
CA GLY A 302 -2.63 7.63 1.08
C GLY A 302 -3.40 6.46 0.48
N VAL A 303 -3.25 5.25 1.03
CA VAL A 303 -4.06 4.08 0.62
C VAL A 303 -5.53 4.29 0.96
N LEU A 304 -5.84 4.86 2.13
CA LEU A 304 -7.23 5.16 2.50
C LEU A 304 -7.86 6.21 1.57
N ILE A 305 -7.09 7.19 1.10
CA ILE A 305 -7.55 8.15 0.08
C ILE A 305 -7.93 7.41 -1.21
N ASN A 306 -7.04 6.55 -1.74
CA ASN A 306 -7.34 5.74 -2.92
C ASN A 306 -8.59 4.86 -2.72
N GLY A 307 -8.73 4.25 -1.54
CA GLY A 307 -9.89 3.44 -1.18
C GLY A 307 -11.19 4.27 -1.11
N THR A 308 -11.10 5.49 -0.56
CA THR A 308 -12.25 6.42 -0.50
C THR A 308 -12.69 6.85 -1.89
N ILE A 309 -11.76 7.14 -2.81
CA ILE A 309 -12.06 7.47 -4.20
C ILE A 309 -12.81 6.30 -4.87
N ASN A 310 -12.31 5.07 -4.72
CA ASN A 310 -12.98 3.87 -5.24
C ASN A 310 -14.41 3.73 -4.67
N SER A 311 -14.57 3.97 -3.36
CA SER A 311 -15.87 3.92 -2.69
C SER A 311 -16.82 5.00 -3.24
N LEU A 312 -16.37 6.26 -3.35
CA LEU A 312 -17.17 7.37 -3.91
C LEU A 312 -17.64 7.08 -5.34
N VAL A 313 -16.77 6.56 -6.19
CA VAL A 313 -17.14 6.18 -7.56
C VAL A 313 -18.16 5.04 -7.56
N SER A 314 -18.02 4.05 -6.69
CA SER A 314 -18.97 2.93 -6.56
C SER A 314 -20.36 3.38 -6.10
N PHE A 315 -20.45 4.42 -5.27
CA PHE A 315 -21.71 5.01 -4.84
C PHE A 315 -22.37 5.91 -5.92
N ASN A 316 -21.56 6.41 -6.87
CA ASN A 316 -22.09 7.19 -8.00
C ASN A 316 -22.43 6.24 -9.17
N GLY A 317 -23.71 5.95 -9.36
CA GLY A 317 -24.17 5.04 -10.41
C GLY A 317 -23.84 5.48 -11.84
N GLU A 318 -23.70 6.78 -12.10
CA GLU A 318 -23.30 7.31 -13.41
C GLU A 318 -21.82 7.02 -13.70
N LEU A 319 -20.95 7.28 -12.71
CA LEU A 319 -19.51 7.01 -12.83
C LEU A 319 -19.20 5.51 -12.88
N THR A 320 -20.03 4.70 -12.22
CA THR A 320 -19.90 3.23 -12.25
C THR A 320 -20.14 2.67 -13.66
N LYS A 321 -21.01 3.29 -14.47
CA LYS A 321 -21.24 2.89 -15.86
C LYS A 321 -20.01 3.09 -16.76
N LEU A 322 -19.11 4.03 -16.41
CA LEU A 322 -17.85 4.26 -17.11
C LEU A 322 -16.77 3.22 -16.79
N GLY A 323 -17.09 2.22 -15.95
CA GLY A 323 -16.19 1.14 -15.57
C GLY A 323 -15.16 1.51 -14.51
N GLY A 324 -14.31 0.55 -14.15
CA GLY A 324 -13.27 0.70 -13.11
C GLY A 324 -12.11 1.66 -13.46
N THR A 325 -12.17 2.36 -14.58
CA THR A 325 -11.13 3.31 -15.02
C THR A 325 -11.18 4.64 -14.30
N VAL A 326 -12.37 5.11 -13.90
CA VAL A 326 -12.57 6.43 -13.26
C VAL A 326 -11.73 6.59 -11.97
N PRO A 327 -11.71 5.64 -11.02
CA PRO A 327 -10.84 5.75 -9.85
C PRO A 327 -9.36 5.87 -10.19
N ASN A 328 -8.92 5.18 -11.25
CA ASN A 328 -7.52 5.23 -11.68
C ASN A 328 -7.16 6.61 -12.24
N VAL A 329 -8.05 7.23 -13.02
CA VAL A 329 -7.86 8.60 -13.55
C VAL A 329 -7.80 9.61 -12.40
N VAL A 330 -8.72 9.53 -11.43
CA VAL A 330 -8.72 10.43 -10.26
C VAL A 330 -7.46 10.25 -9.43
N SER A 331 -7.03 9.01 -9.18
CA SER A 331 -5.80 8.72 -8.44
C SER A 331 -4.56 9.23 -9.17
N ALA A 332 -4.50 9.10 -10.50
CA ALA A 332 -3.40 9.62 -11.31
C ALA A 332 -3.36 11.16 -11.30
N PHE A 333 -4.51 11.82 -11.37
CA PHE A 333 -4.59 13.28 -11.25
C PHE A 333 -4.13 13.77 -9.87
N LEU A 334 -4.56 13.13 -8.80
CA LEU A 334 -4.08 13.45 -7.45
C LEU A 334 -2.58 13.23 -7.31
N LEU A 335 -2.04 12.13 -7.84
CA LEU A 335 -0.60 11.88 -7.87
C LEU A 335 0.13 13.04 -8.56
N PHE A 336 -0.32 13.48 -9.73
CA PHE A 336 0.26 14.61 -10.45
C PHE A 336 0.26 15.88 -9.61
N VAL A 337 -0.87 16.23 -8.98
CA VAL A 337 -0.99 17.40 -8.10
C VAL A 337 -0.01 17.33 -6.93
N PHE A 338 0.11 16.15 -6.28
CA PHE A 338 1.03 15.97 -5.16
C PHE A 338 2.51 16.06 -5.57
N ILE A 339 2.88 15.51 -6.74
CA ILE A 339 4.25 15.66 -7.29
C ILE A 339 4.56 17.14 -7.54
N MET A 340 3.61 17.88 -8.14
CA MET A 340 3.76 19.33 -8.34
C MET A 340 3.95 20.08 -7.01
N LEU A 341 3.14 19.79 -6.01
CA LEU A 341 3.29 20.37 -4.68
C LEU A 341 4.66 20.04 -4.06
N GLN A 342 5.12 18.80 -4.16
CA GLN A 342 6.45 18.40 -3.65
C GLN A 342 7.56 19.18 -4.37
N ALA A 343 7.48 19.34 -5.69
CA ALA A 343 8.47 20.11 -6.47
C ALA A 343 8.50 21.59 -6.05
N VAL A 344 7.33 22.20 -5.85
CA VAL A 344 7.24 23.59 -5.36
C VAL A 344 7.84 23.74 -3.98
N PHE A 345 7.51 22.83 -3.04
CA PHE A 345 8.07 22.87 -1.68
C PHE A 345 9.60 22.66 -1.67
N ALA A 346 10.13 21.76 -2.51
CA ALA A 346 11.56 21.56 -2.66
C ALA A 346 12.25 22.84 -3.12
N LYS A 347 11.73 23.49 -4.16
CA LYS A 347 12.29 24.75 -4.69
C LYS A 347 12.21 25.94 -3.72
N LEU A 348 11.11 26.02 -2.94
CA LEU A 348 10.99 27.04 -1.88
C LEU A 348 11.98 26.82 -0.75
N ARG A 349 12.37 25.59 -0.47
CA ARG A 349 13.38 25.25 0.55
C ARG A 349 14.80 25.62 0.10
N GLU A 350 15.15 25.34 -1.16
CA GLU A 350 16.44 25.74 -1.74
C GLU A 350 16.65 27.26 -1.72
N ARG A 351 15.58 28.03 -1.93
CA ARG A 351 15.66 29.51 -1.87
C ARG A 351 15.83 30.10 -0.46
N LYS A 352 15.63 29.28 0.60
CA LYS A 352 15.76 29.73 2.01
C LYS A 352 17.08 29.26 2.64
N GLN A 353 17.86 28.46 1.95
CA GLN A 353 19.26 28.11 2.29
C GLN A 353 20.23 29.00 1.53
#